data_c43cbab85d78900c0a9cdfd9b14353d3
#
_entry.id   c43cbab85d78900c0a9cdfd9b14353d3
#
_cell.length_a   1.000
_cell.length_b   1.000
_cell.length_c   1.000
_cell.angle_alpha   90.00
_cell.angle_beta   90.00
_cell.angle_gamma   90.00
#
_symmetry.space_group_name_H-M   'P 1'
#
loop_
_entity.id
_entity.type
_entity.pdbx_description
1 polymer ?
#
loop_
_entity_poly.entity_id
_entity_poly.type
_entity_poly.pdbx_seq_one_letter_code
_entity_poly.pdbx_strand_id
1 'polypeptide(L)'
;MPTPSEHTRLPLEARLGEHARTAWPQLEQLHVRHRGAFAYVEAELADGERGKLMRLRYTGAVGRWGFALHCDSSDRHEGSLLPTGSPTGTAADALDRACRLRLAAPGI
;
A
#
# COMPACT_ATOMS: atom_id res chain seq x y z
N MET A 1 -8.25 0.04 -19.22
CA MET A 1 -7.58 0.55 -18.02
C MET A 1 -6.07 0.45 -18.21
N PRO A 2 -5.33 1.51 -17.93
CA PRO A 2 -3.88 1.48 -18.13
C PRO A 2 -3.20 0.46 -17.21
N THR A 3 -2.18 -0.19 -17.74
CA THR A 3 -1.38 -1.14 -16.97
C THR A 3 0.03 -0.58 -16.82
N PRO A 4 0.59 -0.53 -15.61
CA PRO A 4 1.93 0.02 -15.42
C PRO A 4 3.00 -0.86 -16.06
N SER A 5 3.99 -0.20 -16.66
CA SER A 5 5.17 -0.89 -17.20
C SER A 5 6.14 -1.21 -16.07
N GLU A 6 7.20 -1.96 -16.38
CA GLU A 6 8.27 -2.21 -15.40
C GLU A 6 8.90 -0.92 -14.91
N HIS A 7 9.00 0.09 -15.76
CA HIS A 7 9.53 1.40 -15.38
C HIS A 7 8.69 2.10 -14.33
N THR A 8 7.43 1.66 -14.16
CA THR A 8 6.54 2.19 -13.14
C THR A 8 6.48 1.27 -11.93
N ARG A 9 6.46 -0.06 -12.16
CA ARG A 9 6.35 -1.04 -11.06
C ARG A 9 7.58 -1.07 -10.17
N LEU A 10 8.77 -1.10 -10.75
CA LEU A 10 10.01 -1.19 -9.96
C LEU A 10 10.22 0.03 -9.06
N PRO A 11 10.04 1.26 -9.55
CA PRO A 11 10.11 2.43 -8.66
C PRO A 11 9.04 2.43 -7.56
N LEU A 12 7.85 1.92 -7.85
CA LEU A 12 6.81 1.80 -6.83
C LEU A 12 7.26 0.88 -5.69
N GLU A 13 7.76 -0.30 -6.03
CA GLU A 13 8.22 -1.27 -5.03
C GLU A 13 9.38 -0.71 -4.23
N ALA A 14 10.34 -0.06 -4.89
CA ALA A 14 11.48 0.54 -4.23
C ALA A 14 11.05 1.65 -3.27
N ARG A 15 10.13 2.49 -3.69
CA ARG A 15 9.63 3.60 -2.87
C ARG A 15 8.87 3.10 -1.66
N LEU A 16 8.01 2.10 -1.84
CA LEU A 16 7.29 1.51 -0.73
C LEU A 16 8.24 0.87 0.29
N GLY A 17 9.21 0.11 -0.19
CA GLY A 17 10.19 -0.54 0.69
C GLY A 17 11.04 0.46 1.44
N GLU A 18 11.50 1.50 0.78
CA GLU A 18 12.31 2.55 1.39
C GLU A 18 11.52 3.30 2.45
N HIS A 19 10.29 3.68 2.14
CA HIS A 19 9.44 4.39 3.08
C HIS A 19 9.11 3.53 4.29
N ALA A 20 8.86 2.25 4.07
CA ALA A 20 8.58 1.32 5.17
C ALA A 20 9.77 1.20 6.12
N ARG A 21 10.99 1.11 5.58
CA ARG A 21 12.19 1.01 6.41
C ARG A 21 12.38 2.24 7.29
N THR A 22 11.98 3.40 6.79
CA THR A 22 12.16 4.67 7.51
C THR A 22 11.02 4.93 8.50
N ALA A 23 9.79 4.79 8.06
CA ALA A 23 8.62 5.18 8.83
C ALA A 23 7.98 4.03 9.62
N TRP A 24 8.13 2.81 9.14
CA TRP A 24 7.47 1.64 9.73
C TRP A 24 8.44 0.49 9.97
N PRO A 25 9.45 0.69 10.85
CA PRO A 25 10.51 -0.31 11.08
C PRO A 25 9.98 -1.62 11.68
N GLN A 26 8.77 -1.63 12.24
CA GLN A 26 8.15 -2.84 12.74
C GLN A 26 7.73 -3.80 11.64
N LEU A 27 7.70 -3.36 10.38
CA LEU A 27 7.44 -4.23 9.25
C LEU A 27 8.72 -4.94 8.85
N GLU A 28 8.70 -6.26 8.87
CA GLU A 28 9.86 -7.05 8.47
C GLU A 28 10.07 -6.95 6.96
N GLN A 29 8.97 -7.03 6.19
CA GLN A 29 9.03 -6.98 4.75
C GLN A 29 7.70 -6.57 4.16
N LEU A 30 7.74 -5.90 3.01
CA LEU A 30 6.55 -5.66 2.20
C LEU A 30 6.58 -6.58 0.99
N HIS A 31 5.42 -7.12 0.66
CA HIS A 31 5.25 -7.94 -0.53
C HIS A 31 4.29 -7.21 -1.46
N VAL A 32 4.75 -6.95 -2.69
CA VAL A 32 3.94 -6.24 -3.68
C VAL A 32 3.70 -7.18 -4.85
N ARG A 33 2.44 -7.44 -5.15
CA ARG A 33 2.05 -8.29 -6.26
C ARG A 33 1.28 -7.46 -7.28
N HIS A 34 1.74 -7.48 -8.51
CA HIS A 34 1.10 -6.72 -9.60
C HIS A 34 0.11 -7.61 -10.36
N ARG A 35 -1.05 -7.04 -10.64
CA ARG A 35 -2.05 -7.71 -11.47
C ARG A 35 -2.82 -6.66 -12.26
N GLY A 36 -2.60 -6.60 -13.56
CA GLY A 36 -3.20 -5.57 -14.40
C GLY A 36 -2.82 -4.19 -13.94
N ALA A 37 -3.82 -3.35 -13.69
CA ALA A 37 -3.60 -1.99 -13.23
C ALA A 37 -3.37 -1.89 -11.72
N PHE A 38 -3.42 -3.01 -10.99
CA PHE A 38 -3.39 -3.01 -9.53
C PHE A 38 -2.07 -3.52 -8.97
N ALA A 39 -1.70 -2.96 -7.82
CA ALA A 39 -0.62 -3.47 -6.99
C ALA A 39 -1.21 -3.82 -5.63
N TYR A 40 -1.09 -5.08 -5.24
CA TYR A 40 -1.58 -5.57 -3.95
C TYR A 40 -0.42 -5.60 -2.97
N VAL A 41 -0.58 -4.89 -1.86
CA VAL A 41 0.49 -4.73 -0.88
C VAL A 41 0.15 -5.48 0.40
N GLU A 42 1.05 -6.39 0.80
CA GLU A 42 0.95 -7.12 2.05
C GLU A 42 2.17 -6.83 2.90
N ALA A 43 1.98 -6.83 4.21
CA ALA A 43 3.07 -6.63 5.15
C ALA A 43 3.36 -7.93 5.89
N GLU A 44 4.66 -8.17 6.14
CA GLU A 44 5.11 -9.27 6.98
C GLU A 44 5.70 -8.66 8.24
N LEU A 45 5.23 -9.13 9.39
CA LEU A 45 5.71 -8.68 10.69
C LEU A 45 6.84 -9.56 11.19
N ALA A 46 7.56 -9.10 12.23
CA ALA A 46 8.71 -9.80 12.76
C ALA A 46 8.38 -11.20 13.29
N ASP A 47 7.14 -11.45 13.68
CA ASP A 47 6.69 -12.76 14.16
C ASP A 47 6.32 -13.72 13.02
N GLY A 48 6.48 -13.29 11.78
CA GLY A 48 6.14 -14.07 10.60
C GLY A 48 4.71 -13.92 10.12
N GLU A 49 3.89 -13.17 10.84
CA GLU A 49 2.51 -12.93 10.44
C GLU A 49 2.46 -12.03 9.21
N ARG A 50 1.58 -12.39 8.26
CA ARG A 50 1.37 -11.60 7.06
C ARG A 50 -0.06 -11.08 7.03
N GLY A 51 -0.21 -9.83 6.61
CA GLY A 51 -1.53 -9.22 6.49
C GLY A 51 -1.63 -8.38 5.23
N LYS A 52 -2.78 -8.43 4.60
CA LYS A 52 -3.08 -7.56 3.46
C LYS A 52 -3.28 -6.15 3.96
N LEU A 53 -2.63 -5.19 3.33
CA LEU A 53 -2.73 -3.80 3.73
C LEU A 53 -3.65 -3.00 2.82
N MET A 54 -3.35 -3.02 1.53
CA MET A 54 -4.00 -2.12 0.60
C MET A 54 -3.86 -2.60 -0.83
N ARG A 55 -4.61 -1.96 -1.72
CA ARG A 55 -4.48 -2.11 -3.15
C ARG A 55 -4.27 -0.72 -3.75
N LEU A 56 -3.29 -0.59 -4.60
CA LEU A 56 -3.04 0.63 -5.34
C LEU A 56 -3.45 0.42 -6.79
N ARG A 57 -4.08 1.44 -7.38
CA ARG A 57 -4.50 1.39 -8.78
C ARG A 57 -3.70 2.41 -9.59
N TYR A 58 -3.11 1.95 -10.68
CA TYR A 58 -2.38 2.83 -11.57
C TYR A 58 -3.34 3.80 -12.25
N THR A 59 -3.07 5.10 -12.11
CA THR A 59 -3.93 6.14 -12.68
C THR A 59 -3.50 6.59 -14.07
N GLY A 60 -2.34 6.12 -14.54
CA GLY A 60 -1.72 6.59 -15.77
C GLY A 60 -0.70 7.68 -15.52
N ALA A 61 -0.64 8.21 -14.32
CA ALA A 61 0.32 9.25 -13.95
C ALA A 61 1.37 8.68 -13.01
N VAL A 62 2.64 8.99 -13.26
CA VAL A 62 3.75 8.54 -12.42
C VAL A 62 3.61 9.17 -11.03
N GLY A 63 3.73 8.33 -10.00
CA GLY A 63 3.70 8.80 -8.63
C GLY A 63 2.32 9.07 -8.07
N ARG A 64 1.27 8.79 -8.82
CA ARG A 64 -0.08 9.01 -8.34
C ARG A 64 -0.92 7.73 -8.49
N TRP A 65 -1.42 7.24 -7.37
CA TRP A 65 -2.09 5.95 -7.28
C TRP A 65 -3.45 6.09 -6.62
N GLY A 66 -4.42 5.35 -7.13
CA GLY A 66 -5.71 5.20 -6.45
C GLY A 66 -5.53 4.30 -5.25
N PHE A 67 -6.26 4.54 -4.17
CA PHE A 67 -6.05 3.89 -2.89
C PHE A 67 -7.29 3.13 -2.45
N ALA A 68 -7.10 1.87 -2.02
CA ALA A 68 -8.15 1.08 -1.40
C ALA A 68 -7.55 0.29 -0.24
N LEU A 69 -8.23 0.31 0.90
CA LEU A 69 -7.82 -0.44 2.08
C LEU A 69 -8.36 -1.86 2.02
N HIS A 70 -7.60 -2.80 2.55
CA HIS A 70 -8.11 -4.16 2.74
C HIS A 70 -9.01 -4.21 3.98
N CYS A 71 -10.18 -4.78 3.81
CA CYS A 71 -11.14 -4.95 4.89
C CYS A 71 -11.16 -6.43 5.28
N ASP A 72 -10.68 -6.76 6.49
CA ASP A 72 -10.56 -8.15 6.94
C ASP A 72 -11.90 -8.84 7.05
N SER A 73 -12.93 -8.13 7.51
CA SER A 73 -14.24 -8.75 7.75
C SER A 73 -14.92 -9.23 6.47
N SER A 74 -14.64 -8.60 5.34
CA SER A 74 -15.21 -8.97 4.05
C SER A 74 -14.19 -9.55 3.09
N ASP A 75 -12.91 -9.56 3.46
CA ASP A 75 -11.78 -9.95 2.61
C ASP A 75 -11.81 -9.23 1.26
N ARG A 76 -12.08 -7.94 1.28
CA ARG A 76 -12.18 -7.12 0.08
C ARG A 76 -11.38 -5.84 0.26
N HIS A 77 -11.03 -5.22 -0.86
CA HIS A 77 -10.41 -3.90 -0.85
C HIS A 77 -11.49 -2.85 -1.11
N GLU A 78 -11.58 -1.87 -0.24
CA GLU A 78 -12.56 -0.81 -0.36
C GLU A 78 -11.87 0.53 -0.56
N GLY A 79 -12.39 1.32 -1.50
CA GLY A 79 -11.87 2.66 -1.77
C GLY A 79 -11.86 3.51 -0.52
N SER A 80 -10.80 4.28 -0.33
CA SER A 80 -10.64 5.09 0.86
C SER A 80 -9.95 6.40 0.50
N LEU A 81 -9.99 7.35 1.42
CA LEU A 81 -9.32 8.63 1.26
C LEU A 81 -7.97 8.61 1.97
N LEU A 82 -7.00 9.27 1.38
CA LEU A 82 -5.70 9.50 2.00
C LEU A 82 -5.83 10.60 3.06
N PRO A 83 -4.82 10.79 3.92
CA PRO A 83 -4.85 11.87 4.92
C PRO A 83 -5.08 13.25 4.32
N THR A 84 -4.75 13.43 3.03
CA THR A 84 -5.00 14.67 2.31
C THR A 84 -6.47 14.88 1.94
N GLY A 85 -7.33 13.87 2.14
CA GLY A 85 -8.72 13.93 1.74
C GLY A 85 -8.97 13.49 0.30
N SER A 86 -7.94 13.05 -0.42
CA SER A 86 -8.05 12.62 -1.80
C SER A 86 -8.07 11.09 -1.92
N PRO A 87 -8.80 10.53 -2.90
CA PRO A 87 -8.77 9.09 -3.16
C PRO A 87 -7.51 8.65 -3.91
N THR A 88 -6.69 9.59 -4.36
CA THR A 88 -5.43 9.32 -5.06
C THR A 88 -4.31 10.11 -4.43
N GLY A 89 -3.08 9.59 -4.54
CA GLY A 89 -1.91 10.26 -4.03
C GLY A 89 -0.66 9.41 -4.19
N THR A 90 0.37 9.71 -3.40
CA THR A 90 1.63 8.99 -3.48
C THR A 90 1.53 7.63 -2.79
N ALA A 91 2.42 6.72 -3.20
CA ALA A 91 2.50 5.40 -2.56
C ALA A 91 2.87 5.52 -1.08
N ALA A 92 3.73 6.46 -0.73
CA ALA A 92 4.14 6.69 0.65
C ALA A 92 2.96 7.11 1.53
N ASP A 93 2.12 8.03 1.04
CA ASP A 93 0.92 8.47 1.78
C ASP A 93 -0.04 7.29 1.96
N ALA A 94 -0.21 6.47 0.94
CA ALA A 94 -1.08 5.30 1.01
C ALA A 94 -0.57 4.30 2.05
N LEU A 95 0.73 4.06 2.08
CA LEU A 95 1.33 3.16 3.05
C LEU A 95 1.13 3.67 4.47
N ASP A 96 1.35 4.97 4.70
CA ASP A 96 1.13 5.57 6.02
C ASP A 96 -0.30 5.39 6.48
N ARG A 97 -1.26 5.62 5.59
CA ARG A 97 -2.67 5.47 5.94
C ARG A 97 -3.00 4.04 6.31
N ALA A 98 -2.57 3.10 5.49
CA ALA A 98 -2.85 1.68 5.72
C ALA A 98 -2.20 1.19 7.00
N CYS A 99 -0.95 1.56 7.26
CA CYS A 99 -0.24 1.13 8.45
C CYS A 99 -0.81 1.75 9.71
N ARG A 100 -1.20 3.01 9.68
CA ARG A 100 -1.80 3.66 10.84
C ARG A 100 -3.10 3.01 11.26
N LEU A 101 -3.91 2.60 10.29
CA LEU A 101 -5.18 1.95 10.59
C LEU A 101 -5.00 0.52 11.07
N ARG A 102 -3.94 -0.15 10.62
CA ARG A 102 -3.76 -1.56 10.91
C ARG A 102 -2.82 -1.83 12.08
N LEU A 103 -1.77 -1.04 12.20
CA LEU A 103 -0.70 -1.31 13.17
C LEU A 103 -0.73 -0.42 14.40
N ALA A 104 -1.10 0.83 14.23
CA ALA A 104 -0.96 1.81 15.31
C ALA A 104 -2.11 1.76 16.31
N ALA A 105 -3.32 1.53 15.83
CA ALA A 105 -4.52 1.69 16.65
C ALA A 105 -4.55 0.78 17.88
N PRO A 106 -4.35 -0.53 17.75
CA PRO A 106 -4.52 -1.42 18.90
C PRO A 106 -3.37 -1.40 19.89
N GLY A 107 -2.27 -0.82 19.54
CA GLY A 107 -1.10 -0.81 20.38
C GLY A 107 -1.04 0.31 21.41
N ILE A 108 -2.02 1.13 21.39
CA ILE A 108 -1.96 2.38 22.19
C ILE A 108 -2.77 2.27 23.47
#